data_1d31991735d085dcad0239686891d888
#
_entry.id   1d31991735d085dcad0239686891d888
#
_cell.length_a   1.000
_cell.length_b   1.000
_cell.length_c   1.000
_cell.angle_alpha   90.00
_cell.angle_beta   90.00
_cell.angle_gamma   90.00
#
_symmetry.space_group_name_H-M   'P 1'
#
loop_
_entity.id
_entity.type
_entity.pdbx_description
1 polymer ?
#
loop_
_entity_poly.entity_id
_entity_poly.type
_entity_poly.pdbx_seq_one_letter_code
_entity_poly.pdbx_strand_id
1 'polypeptide(L)'
;MPGSVLDGPVEDMRIDQFQLVSLVETLDIQAPAISVRARIPQNHTIFEGHFPGHPLMPGVLLTEMMAQTCGFLLLALNGFAKMPFLAALKEVKLRDFVRPGTDLLCRATREHDGSGYAVMKASIRRREEENRVCDGTLTFRIVPYPNDQLRRHMLERAREVGLAVPGAGVFVAEVGAAR
;
A
#
# COMPACT_ATOMS: atom_id res chain seq x y z
N MET A 1 -1.75 7.73 29.66
CA MET A 1 -1.31 7.89 28.27
C MET A 1 -2.46 7.45 27.39
N PRO A 2 -3.15 8.30 26.62
CA PRO A 2 -4.14 7.82 25.67
C PRO A 2 -3.38 7.10 24.56
N GLY A 3 -3.71 5.84 24.32
CA GLY A 3 -3.19 5.06 23.21
C GLY A 3 -3.46 5.79 21.89
N SER A 4 -2.47 5.84 21.02
CA SER A 4 -2.58 6.44 19.69
C SER A 4 -3.74 5.76 18.96
N VAL A 5 -4.61 6.55 18.33
CA VAL A 5 -5.73 6.06 17.50
C VAL A 5 -5.26 5.10 16.40
N LEU A 6 -3.95 5.09 16.12
CA LEU A 6 -3.29 4.24 15.11
C LEU A 6 -2.92 2.83 15.62
N ASP A 7 -3.08 2.53 16.93
CA ASP A 7 -2.76 1.20 17.49
C ASP A 7 -3.95 0.23 17.49
N GLY A 8 -5.12 0.66 17.05
CA GLY A 8 -6.31 -0.17 16.91
C GLY A 8 -6.17 -1.28 15.86
N PRO A 9 -7.06 -2.28 15.91
CA PRO A 9 -7.14 -3.30 14.88
C PRO A 9 -7.44 -2.66 13.51
N VAL A 10 -6.78 -3.13 12.45
CA VAL A 10 -7.11 -2.77 11.07
C VAL A 10 -8.03 -3.81 10.48
N GLU A 11 -8.88 -3.36 9.54
CA GLU A 11 -9.71 -4.26 8.76
C GLU A 11 -8.86 -5.22 7.93
N ASP A 12 -9.37 -6.43 7.70
CA ASP A 12 -8.75 -7.41 6.82
C ASP A 12 -8.69 -6.88 5.38
N MET A 13 -7.67 -7.30 4.63
CA MET A 13 -7.60 -7.10 3.19
C MET A 13 -8.84 -7.68 2.51
N ARG A 14 -9.37 -6.97 1.53
CA ARG A 14 -10.46 -7.47 0.66
C ARG A 14 -9.85 -8.05 -0.62
N ILE A 15 -9.30 -9.26 -0.52
CA ILE A 15 -8.57 -9.92 -1.61
C ILE A 15 -9.45 -10.11 -2.85
N ASP A 16 -10.72 -10.51 -2.69
CA ASP A 16 -11.68 -10.69 -3.78
C ASP A 16 -11.96 -9.40 -4.57
N GLN A 17 -11.77 -8.24 -3.93
CA GLN A 17 -11.91 -6.93 -4.55
C GLN A 17 -10.57 -6.33 -4.97
N PHE A 18 -9.49 -7.09 -4.83
CA PHE A 18 -8.12 -6.64 -5.08
C PHE A 18 -7.72 -5.40 -4.26
N GLN A 19 -8.19 -5.30 -3.02
CA GLN A 19 -7.92 -4.20 -2.11
C GLN A 19 -6.99 -4.69 -0.99
N LEU A 20 -5.69 -4.52 -1.21
CA LEU A 20 -4.63 -5.09 -0.36
C LEU A 20 -4.02 -4.09 0.63
N VAL A 21 -4.50 -2.85 0.65
CA VAL A 21 -4.14 -1.82 1.63
C VAL A 21 -5.36 -1.51 2.48
N SER A 22 -5.21 -1.59 3.80
CA SER A 22 -6.32 -1.34 4.74
C SER A 22 -6.28 0.07 5.34
N LEU A 23 -5.09 0.60 5.66
CA LEU A 23 -4.94 1.89 6.33
C LEU A 23 -3.61 2.56 5.96
N VAL A 24 -3.65 3.85 5.63
CA VAL A 24 -2.45 4.70 5.55
C VAL A 24 -2.08 5.17 6.96
N GLU A 25 -0.88 4.79 7.43
CA GLU A 25 -0.37 5.25 8.74
C GLU A 25 0.36 6.58 8.64
N THR A 26 1.21 6.71 7.63
CA THR A 26 2.01 7.93 7.43
C THR A 26 2.12 8.29 5.96
N LEU A 27 2.15 9.57 5.68
CA LEU A 27 2.42 10.13 4.36
C LEU A 27 3.32 11.35 4.51
N ASP A 28 4.46 11.34 3.85
CA ASP A 28 5.35 12.48 3.72
C ASP A 28 5.44 12.90 2.24
N ILE A 29 5.04 14.12 1.95
CA ILE A 29 5.08 14.69 0.60
C ILE A 29 6.43 15.38 0.33
N GLN A 30 7.10 15.89 1.37
CA GLN A 30 8.37 16.63 1.24
C GLN A 30 9.54 15.65 1.03
N ALA A 31 9.59 14.57 1.83
CA ALA A 31 10.46 13.42 1.61
C ALA A 31 9.61 12.23 1.13
N PRO A 32 9.29 12.14 -0.17
CA PRO A 32 8.22 11.31 -0.71
C PRO A 32 8.23 9.87 -0.21
N ALA A 33 7.44 9.61 0.82
CA ALA A 33 7.33 8.31 1.49
C ALA A 33 5.91 8.07 2.01
N ILE A 34 5.50 6.81 2.05
CA ILE A 34 4.24 6.36 2.62
C ILE A 34 4.45 5.08 3.42
N SER A 35 3.68 4.93 4.48
CA SER A 35 3.59 3.69 5.25
C SER A 35 2.12 3.29 5.37
N VAL A 36 1.81 2.05 5.05
CA VAL A 36 0.45 1.52 5.11
C VAL A 36 0.39 0.22 5.90
N ARG A 37 -0.74 0.00 6.57
CA ARG A 37 -1.05 -1.27 7.22
C ARG A 37 -2.02 -2.06 6.40
N ALA A 38 -1.89 -3.39 6.51
CA ALA A 38 -2.87 -4.32 6.00
C ALA A 38 -2.84 -5.61 6.83
N ARG A 39 -4.01 -6.20 7.02
CA ARG A 39 -4.16 -7.47 7.72
C ARG A 39 -4.56 -8.55 6.71
N ILE A 40 -3.84 -9.66 6.73
CA ILE A 40 -4.21 -10.83 5.94
C ILE A 40 -5.45 -11.48 6.59
N PRO A 41 -6.54 -11.72 5.86
CA PRO A 41 -7.71 -12.37 6.43
C PRO A 41 -7.35 -13.74 7.00
N GLN A 42 -8.00 -14.10 8.11
CA GLN A 42 -7.80 -15.41 8.73
C GLN A 42 -8.37 -16.54 7.84
N ASN A 43 -9.49 -16.28 7.18
CA ASN A 43 -10.18 -17.23 6.32
C ASN A 43 -10.43 -16.60 4.94
N HIS A 44 -9.99 -17.27 3.90
CA HIS A 44 -10.22 -16.86 2.51
C HIS A 44 -10.03 -18.06 1.58
N THR A 45 -10.81 -18.14 0.51
CA THR A 45 -10.78 -19.26 -0.46
C THR A 45 -9.43 -19.44 -1.14
N ILE A 46 -8.61 -18.37 -1.26
CA ILE A 46 -7.26 -18.44 -1.81
C ILE A 46 -6.36 -19.42 -1.03
N PHE A 47 -6.61 -19.58 0.26
CA PHE A 47 -5.82 -20.47 1.13
C PHE A 47 -6.17 -21.95 0.97
N GLU A 48 -7.35 -22.27 0.39
CA GLU A 48 -7.73 -23.62 0.07
C GLU A 48 -6.81 -24.22 -1.00
N GLY A 49 -6.39 -23.38 -1.97
CA GLY A 49 -5.47 -23.76 -3.03
C GLY A 49 -3.99 -23.45 -2.76
N HIS A 50 -3.72 -22.50 -1.85
CA HIS A 50 -2.34 -22.00 -1.65
C HIS A 50 -1.89 -22.07 -0.16
N PHE A 51 -1.63 -23.23 0.42
CA PHE A 51 -1.70 -24.60 -0.09
C PHE A 51 -2.59 -25.43 0.82
N PRO A 52 -3.21 -26.53 0.34
CA PRO A 52 -4.03 -27.41 1.18
C PRO A 52 -3.30 -27.87 2.44
N GLY A 53 -3.89 -27.60 3.62
CA GLY A 53 -3.27 -27.92 4.91
C GLY A 53 -2.09 -27.04 5.34
N HIS A 54 -1.62 -26.14 4.48
CA HIS A 54 -0.51 -25.20 4.77
C HIS A 54 -0.76 -23.81 4.14
N PRO A 55 -1.72 -23.04 4.70
CA PRO A 55 -2.15 -21.78 4.11
C PRO A 55 -1.05 -20.72 4.15
N LEU A 56 -0.75 -20.13 3.00
CA LEU A 56 0.22 -19.06 2.83
C LEU A 56 -0.34 -17.98 1.91
N MET A 57 0.01 -16.73 2.19
CA MET A 57 -0.30 -15.62 1.29
C MET A 57 0.54 -15.74 0.02
N PRO A 58 -0.08 -15.75 -1.17
CA PRO A 58 0.68 -15.78 -2.43
C PRO A 58 1.63 -14.58 -2.55
N GLY A 59 2.88 -14.84 -2.87
CA GLY A 59 3.91 -13.79 -2.99
C GLY A 59 3.58 -12.73 -4.04
N VAL A 60 2.86 -13.10 -5.09
CA VAL A 60 2.39 -12.15 -6.13
C VAL A 60 1.40 -11.12 -5.56
N LEU A 61 0.60 -11.47 -4.56
CA LEU A 61 -0.29 -10.53 -3.88
C LEU A 61 0.46 -9.62 -2.91
N LEU A 62 1.57 -10.07 -2.32
CA LEU A 62 2.48 -9.18 -1.59
C LEU A 62 3.11 -8.15 -2.54
N THR A 63 3.47 -8.56 -3.75
CA THR A 63 3.96 -7.64 -4.79
C THR A 63 2.89 -6.62 -5.18
N GLU A 64 1.65 -7.05 -5.34
CA GLU A 64 0.51 -6.15 -5.60
C GLU A 64 0.25 -5.19 -4.45
N MET A 65 0.37 -5.63 -3.18
CA MET A 65 0.29 -4.73 -2.03
C MET A 65 1.35 -3.62 -2.11
N MET A 66 2.60 -3.95 -2.48
CA MET A 66 3.64 -2.96 -2.73
C MET A 66 3.25 -1.99 -3.86
N ALA A 67 2.68 -2.51 -4.95
CA ALA A 67 2.25 -1.68 -6.08
C ALA A 67 1.12 -0.71 -5.69
N GLN A 68 0.12 -1.16 -4.94
CA GLN A 68 -0.96 -0.31 -4.42
C GLN A 68 -0.42 0.76 -3.47
N THR A 69 0.51 0.40 -2.57
CA THR A 69 1.15 1.35 -1.66
C THR A 69 1.89 2.45 -2.43
N CYS A 70 2.70 2.08 -3.42
CA CYS A 70 3.37 3.03 -4.32
C CYS A 70 2.36 3.89 -5.09
N GLY A 71 1.28 3.28 -5.58
CA GLY A 71 0.21 3.96 -6.30
C GLY A 71 -0.44 5.06 -5.47
N PHE A 72 -0.76 4.80 -4.20
CA PHE A 72 -1.31 5.81 -3.28
C PHE A 72 -0.34 6.98 -3.05
N LEU A 73 0.95 6.71 -2.87
CA LEU A 73 1.95 7.78 -2.76
C LEU A 73 1.98 8.65 -4.03
N LEU A 74 2.03 8.03 -5.21
CA LEU A 74 2.08 8.74 -6.48
C LEU A 74 0.80 9.55 -6.76
N LEU A 75 -0.38 9.04 -6.39
CA LEU A 75 -1.65 9.75 -6.46
C LEU A 75 -1.64 10.99 -5.55
N ALA A 76 -1.16 10.84 -4.31
CA ALA A 76 -1.04 11.95 -3.36
C ALA A 76 -0.08 13.01 -3.89
N LEU A 77 1.10 12.62 -4.39
CA LEU A 77 2.11 13.54 -4.92
C LEU A 77 1.64 14.35 -6.13
N ASN A 78 0.77 13.78 -6.96
CA ASN A 78 0.23 14.49 -8.13
C ASN A 78 -1.17 15.08 -7.90
N GLY A 79 -1.68 15.08 -6.68
CA GLY A 79 -3.00 15.60 -6.33
C GLY A 79 -4.16 14.89 -7.04
N PHE A 80 -4.02 13.60 -7.35
CA PHE A 80 -5.00 12.81 -8.11
C PHE A 80 -5.31 13.35 -9.51
N ALA A 81 -4.35 14.07 -10.11
CA ALA A 81 -4.49 14.60 -11.47
C ALA A 81 -4.24 13.53 -12.55
N LYS A 82 -3.38 12.57 -12.26
CA LYS A 82 -2.98 11.49 -13.18
C LYS A 82 -2.96 10.14 -12.47
N MET A 83 -3.17 9.08 -13.26
CA MET A 83 -3.18 7.70 -12.78
C MET A 83 -1.81 7.05 -12.94
N PRO A 84 -1.22 6.46 -11.88
CA PRO A 84 -0.04 5.62 -11.97
C PRO A 84 -0.45 4.20 -12.35
N PHE A 85 0.11 3.67 -13.44
CA PHE A 85 -0.01 2.28 -13.85
C PHE A 85 1.31 1.56 -13.68
N LEU A 86 1.31 0.40 -13.03
CA LEU A 86 2.49 -0.43 -12.89
C LEU A 86 3.00 -0.85 -14.28
N ALA A 87 4.23 -0.52 -14.58
CA ALA A 87 4.86 -0.76 -15.90
C ALA A 87 5.95 -1.84 -15.82
N ALA A 88 6.70 -1.91 -14.72
CA ALA A 88 7.75 -2.89 -14.54
C ALA A 88 8.02 -3.21 -13.08
N LEU A 89 8.50 -4.42 -12.86
CA LEU A 89 9.01 -4.90 -11.57
C LEU A 89 10.48 -5.23 -11.73
N LYS A 90 11.31 -4.77 -10.80
CA LYS A 90 12.74 -5.08 -10.80
C LYS A 90 13.17 -5.55 -9.41
N GLU A 91 13.93 -6.65 -9.39
CA GLU A 91 14.56 -7.18 -8.16
C GLU A 91 13.56 -7.45 -7.03
N VAL A 92 12.32 -7.87 -7.36
CA VAL A 92 11.37 -8.30 -6.35
C VAL A 92 11.88 -9.56 -5.68
N LYS A 93 12.01 -9.50 -4.35
CA LYS A 93 12.50 -10.60 -3.52
C LYS A 93 11.43 -10.96 -2.50
N LEU A 94 10.93 -12.19 -2.57
CA LEU A 94 10.07 -12.82 -1.57
C LEU A 94 11.02 -13.53 -0.59
N ARG A 95 11.13 -13.02 0.62
CA ARG A 95 12.16 -13.45 1.58
C ARG A 95 11.64 -14.40 2.64
N ASP A 96 10.34 -14.33 2.91
CA ASP A 96 9.71 -15.16 3.93
C ASP A 96 8.24 -15.41 3.61
N PHE A 97 7.68 -16.45 4.20
CA PHE A 97 6.28 -16.83 4.05
C PHE A 97 5.38 -16.02 4.99
N VAL A 98 4.20 -15.66 4.53
CA VAL A 98 3.21 -14.95 5.31
C VAL A 98 1.96 -15.80 5.46
N ARG A 99 1.49 -15.96 6.70
CA ARG A 99 0.32 -16.78 7.04
C ARG A 99 -0.95 -15.94 7.16
N PRO A 100 -2.14 -16.57 7.09
CA PRO A 100 -3.40 -15.92 7.45
C PRO A 100 -3.34 -15.24 8.82
N GLY A 101 -4.08 -14.16 8.99
CA GLY A 101 -4.15 -13.39 10.24
C GLY A 101 -2.94 -12.50 10.54
N THR A 102 -1.92 -12.46 9.67
CA THR A 102 -0.71 -11.65 9.87
C THR A 102 -0.99 -10.17 9.62
N ASP A 103 -0.55 -9.30 10.54
CA ASP A 103 -0.50 -7.85 10.34
C ASP A 103 0.79 -7.46 9.61
N LEU A 104 0.63 -6.73 8.52
CA LEU A 104 1.71 -6.28 7.66
C LEU A 104 1.86 -4.76 7.68
N LEU A 105 3.09 -4.31 7.59
CA LEU A 105 3.45 -2.93 7.32
C LEU A 105 4.19 -2.89 5.98
N CYS A 106 3.64 -2.13 5.03
CA CYS A 106 4.32 -1.83 3.77
C CYS A 106 4.81 -0.38 3.77
N ARG A 107 6.05 -0.17 3.36
CA ARG A 107 6.64 1.16 3.16
C ARG A 107 7.03 1.31 1.71
N ALA A 108 6.79 2.51 1.17
CA ALA A 108 7.25 2.88 -0.17
C ALA A 108 7.87 4.26 -0.16
N THR A 109 8.91 4.44 -0.99
CA THR A 109 9.59 5.72 -1.23
C THR A 109 9.73 5.94 -2.73
N ARG A 110 9.67 7.20 -3.16
CA ARG A 110 9.97 7.58 -4.54
C ARG A 110 11.46 7.82 -4.71
N GLU A 111 12.11 7.05 -5.59
CA GLU A 111 13.53 7.20 -5.90
C GLU A 111 13.76 8.17 -7.06
N HIS A 112 12.88 8.12 -8.07
CA HIS A 112 12.98 8.96 -9.25
C HIS A 112 11.61 9.28 -9.82
N ASP A 113 11.50 10.46 -10.43
CA ASP A 113 10.31 10.94 -11.14
C ASP A 113 10.73 11.77 -12.33
N GLY A 114 10.26 11.45 -13.53
CA GLY A 114 10.58 12.17 -14.75
C GLY A 114 10.06 11.51 -16.00
N SER A 115 9.84 12.31 -17.04
CA SER A 115 9.42 11.84 -18.37
C SER A 115 8.14 10.99 -18.38
N GLY A 116 7.23 11.22 -17.41
CA GLY A 116 5.99 10.46 -17.27
C GLY A 116 6.15 9.08 -16.61
N TYR A 117 7.30 8.82 -15.99
CA TYR A 117 7.57 7.61 -15.22
C TYR A 117 8.02 7.95 -13.80
N ALA A 118 7.71 7.07 -12.87
CA ALA A 118 8.21 7.13 -11.50
C ALA A 118 8.82 5.77 -11.11
N VAL A 119 9.97 5.82 -10.44
CA VAL A 119 10.65 4.64 -9.87
C VAL A 119 10.48 4.68 -8.36
N MET A 120 9.96 3.59 -7.82
CA MET A 120 9.60 3.43 -6.42
C MET A 120 10.38 2.27 -5.81
N LYS A 121 10.82 2.42 -4.57
CA LYS A 121 11.22 1.28 -3.73
C LYS A 121 10.12 0.98 -2.74
N ALA A 122 9.82 -0.29 -2.56
CA ALA A 122 8.86 -0.73 -1.56
C ALA A 122 9.36 -1.95 -0.80
N SER A 123 8.90 -2.10 0.43
CA SER A 123 9.18 -3.27 1.26
C SER A 123 8.02 -3.56 2.21
N ILE A 124 7.81 -4.84 2.48
CA ILE A 124 6.83 -5.33 3.45
C ILE A 124 7.57 -6.04 4.58
N ARG A 125 7.13 -5.82 5.81
CA ARG A 125 7.50 -6.59 6.99
C ARG A 125 6.26 -6.97 7.80
N ARG A 126 6.37 -7.93 8.71
CA ARG A 126 5.36 -8.09 9.75
C ARG A 126 5.42 -6.88 10.66
N ARG A 127 4.29 -6.46 11.20
CA ARG A 127 4.21 -5.21 11.95
C ARG A 127 5.17 -5.17 13.14
N GLU A 128 5.27 -6.27 13.87
CA GLU A 128 6.06 -6.38 15.11
C GLU A 128 7.50 -6.84 14.86
N GLU A 129 7.90 -7.10 13.61
CA GLU A 129 9.22 -7.59 13.26
C GLU A 129 9.96 -6.60 12.37
N GLU A 130 11.29 -6.55 12.49
CA GLU A 130 12.13 -5.71 11.63
C GLU A 130 12.49 -6.39 10.29
N ASN A 131 12.44 -7.73 10.24
CA ASN A 131 12.81 -8.47 9.04
C ASN A 131 11.78 -8.28 7.92
N ARG A 132 12.29 -8.01 6.71
CA ARG A 132 11.45 -7.88 5.52
C ARG A 132 10.97 -9.24 5.06
N VAL A 133 9.68 -9.33 4.71
CA VAL A 133 9.09 -10.50 4.05
C VAL A 133 9.08 -10.36 2.52
N CYS A 134 9.04 -9.13 2.03
CA CYS A 134 9.09 -8.82 0.60
C CYS A 134 9.71 -7.44 0.39
N ASP A 135 10.47 -7.25 -0.69
CA ASP A 135 10.94 -5.95 -1.15
C ASP A 135 11.21 -5.94 -2.66
N GLY A 136 11.24 -4.75 -3.26
CA GLY A 136 11.52 -4.61 -4.68
C GLY A 136 11.49 -3.17 -5.17
N THR A 137 11.84 -3.01 -6.43
CA THR A 137 11.75 -1.75 -7.17
C THR A 137 10.64 -1.85 -8.20
N LEU A 138 9.74 -0.86 -8.20
CA LEU A 138 8.56 -0.81 -9.06
C LEU A 138 8.62 0.44 -9.92
N THR A 139 8.39 0.30 -11.21
CA THR A 139 8.31 1.44 -12.14
C THR A 139 6.87 1.65 -12.57
N PHE A 140 6.41 2.89 -12.46
CA PHE A 140 5.07 3.30 -12.85
C PHE A 140 5.11 4.24 -14.04
N ARG A 141 4.14 4.11 -14.92
CA ARG A 141 3.83 5.09 -15.96
C ARG A 141 2.72 6.00 -15.45
N ILE A 142 2.93 7.31 -15.51
CA ILE A 142 1.99 8.33 -15.05
C ILE A 142 1.24 8.89 -16.25
N VAL A 143 -0.05 8.58 -16.37
CA VAL A 143 -0.87 8.92 -17.54
C VAL A 143 -2.19 9.58 -17.13
N PRO A 144 -2.88 10.30 -18.03
CA PRO A 144 -4.24 10.77 -17.77
C PRO A 144 -5.16 9.62 -17.38
N TYR A 145 -6.18 9.91 -16.56
CA TYR A 145 -7.24 8.94 -16.30
C TYR A 145 -7.97 8.56 -17.59
N PRO A 146 -8.28 7.29 -17.82
CA PRO A 146 -9.06 6.84 -18.98
C PRO A 146 -10.47 7.46 -19.00
N ASN A 147 -11.04 7.72 -17.81
CA ASN A 147 -12.35 8.34 -17.62
C ASN A 147 -12.50 8.89 -16.19
N ASP A 148 -13.52 9.73 -15.99
CA ASP A 148 -13.83 10.35 -14.70
C ASP A 148 -14.33 9.33 -13.66
N GLN A 149 -14.91 8.22 -14.08
CA GLN A 149 -15.39 7.18 -13.18
C GLN A 149 -14.21 6.54 -12.42
N LEU A 150 -13.13 6.20 -13.13
CA LEU A 150 -11.94 5.66 -12.48
C LEU A 150 -11.33 6.67 -11.51
N ARG A 151 -11.29 7.95 -11.90
CA ARG A 151 -10.77 8.99 -11.00
C ARG A 151 -11.62 9.09 -9.72
N ARG A 152 -12.94 9.09 -9.81
CA ARG A 152 -13.83 9.08 -8.64
C ARG A 152 -13.60 7.85 -7.77
N HIS A 153 -13.52 6.67 -8.37
CA HIS A 153 -13.24 5.44 -7.65
C HIS A 153 -11.91 5.51 -6.88
N MET A 154 -10.84 6.03 -7.48
CA MET A 154 -9.56 6.18 -6.80
C MET A 154 -9.61 7.19 -5.64
N LEU A 155 -10.38 8.27 -5.77
CA LEU A 155 -10.63 9.22 -4.69
C LEU A 155 -11.41 8.61 -3.52
N GLU A 156 -12.44 7.80 -3.82
CA GLU A 156 -13.22 7.06 -2.82
C GLU A 156 -12.33 6.06 -2.10
N ARG A 157 -11.57 5.28 -2.85
CA ARG A 157 -10.65 4.28 -2.28
C ARG A 157 -9.56 4.93 -1.41
N ALA A 158 -9.03 6.08 -1.80
CA ALA A 158 -8.09 6.85 -1.00
C ALA A 158 -8.69 7.27 0.35
N ARG A 159 -9.95 7.73 0.37
CA ARG A 159 -10.64 8.08 1.62
C ARG A 159 -10.86 6.87 2.51
N GLU A 160 -11.26 5.73 1.96
CA GLU A 160 -11.47 4.48 2.71
C GLU A 160 -10.20 4.04 3.46
N VAL A 161 -9.02 4.20 2.85
CA VAL A 161 -7.74 3.87 3.50
C VAL A 161 -7.15 5.01 4.34
N GLY A 162 -7.89 6.11 4.54
CA GLY A 162 -7.44 7.22 5.36
C GLY A 162 -6.40 8.13 4.69
N LEU A 163 -6.25 8.08 3.36
CA LEU A 163 -5.36 8.96 2.63
C LEU A 163 -5.99 10.35 2.49
N ALA A 164 -5.28 11.41 2.90
CA ALA A 164 -5.72 12.79 2.68
C ALA A 164 -5.79 13.13 1.19
N VAL A 165 -6.94 13.65 0.78
CA VAL A 165 -7.18 14.08 -0.60
C VAL A 165 -7.25 15.61 -0.62
N PRO A 166 -6.47 16.31 -1.46
CA PRO A 166 -6.55 17.77 -1.59
C PRO A 166 -7.98 18.23 -1.88
N GLY A 167 -8.48 19.20 -1.09
CA GLY A 167 -9.82 19.77 -1.24
C GLY A 167 -10.98 18.98 -0.61
N ALA A 168 -10.75 17.86 0.07
CA ALA A 168 -11.80 17.02 0.64
C ALA A 168 -11.82 16.95 2.18
N GLY A 169 -11.07 17.80 2.89
CA GLY A 169 -11.17 17.95 4.36
C GLY A 169 -10.87 16.69 5.19
N VAL A 170 -10.18 15.72 4.64
CA VAL A 170 -9.72 14.53 5.37
C VAL A 170 -8.32 14.79 5.90
N PHE A 171 -8.18 14.93 7.21
CA PHE A 171 -6.89 15.02 7.87
C PHE A 171 -6.29 13.61 8.02
N VAL A 172 -5.12 13.39 7.46
CA VAL A 172 -4.23 12.35 7.97
C VAL A 172 -3.76 12.84 9.33
N ALA A 173 -3.91 12.02 10.38
CA ALA A 173 -3.38 12.37 11.69
C ALA A 173 -1.88 12.69 11.54
N GLU A 174 -1.50 13.93 11.79
CA GLU A 174 -0.11 14.31 11.94
C GLU A 174 0.47 13.48 13.09
N VAL A 175 1.29 12.52 12.76
CA VAL A 175 2.18 11.90 13.74
C VAL A 175 3.21 12.96 14.08
N GLY A 176 3.06 13.55 15.26
CA GLY A 176 3.87 14.65 15.72
C GLY A 176 5.36 14.40 15.50
N ALA A 177 6.01 15.38 14.92
CA ALA A 177 7.45 15.48 14.87
C ALA A 177 7.99 15.39 16.31
N ALA A 178 8.62 14.27 16.64
CA ALA A 178 9.43 14.18 17.85
C ALA A 178 10.62 15.14 17.67
N ARG A 179 10.68 16.12 18.55
CA ARG A 179 11.87 16.95 18.78
C ARG A 179 12.97 16.11 19.42
#